data_7c2e4299508f311f392c93e3cab043e0
#
_entry.id   7c2e4299508f311f392c93e3cab043e0
#
_cell.length_a   1.000
_cell.length_b   1.000
_cell.length_c   1.000
_cell.angle_alpha   90.00
_cell.angle_beta   90.00
_cell.angle_gamma   90.00
#
_symmetry.space_group_name_H-M   'P 1'
#
loop_
_entity.id
_entity.type
_entity.pdbx_description
1 polymer ?
#
loop_
_entity_poly.entity_id
_entity_poly.type
_entity_poly.pdbx_seq_one_letter_code
_entity_poly.pdbx_strand_id
1 'polypeptide(L)'
;MKWALIFVSLLFTQLLAGCTGVLEETVDPRASLTTIGPTDIQQGESVTFDALDSDAIEGVITAFNWDFGDGTKTTTVGGFTSHQFMKSGQFNVKLTVTNDQGGSDSTSTLIKVNGAPEINISIPDVVRSGDIILLDASNTYDPENGVLKFAWDLNFMEDSDGDGDTRNDVDSTDERVYLPTETSGSIMGSLTVDDSEGGVVSEQFSIEVQPRRYKVSWVQDTLKWDYDEYLEQGETWSQNMTPGMGVRILAYDAQLQLDQDLFMPPDNFTLSLNIIDD
;
A
#
# COMPACT_ATOMS: atom_id res chain seq x y z
N MET A 1 40.31 84.97 -21.24
CA MET A 1 39.46 83.87 -20.70
C MET A 1 38.54 83.19 -21.77
N LYS A 2 39.01 82.93 -22.99
CA LYS A 2 38.23 82.24 -24.03
C LYS A 2 38.92 81.05 -24.69
N TRP A 3 40.13 80.73 -24.26
CA TRP A 3 40.90 79.60 -24.82
C TRP A 3 40.98 78.36 -23.92
N ALA A 4 40.48 78.38 -22.69
CA ALA A 4 40.43 77.26 -21.78
C ALA A 4 39.20 76.32 -21.99
N LEU A 5 38.14 76.78 -22.64
CA LEU A 5 36.90 76.02 -22.90
C LEU A 5 36.96 75.12 -24.14
N ILE A 6 37.89 75.36 -25.05
CA ILE A 6 38.03 74.57 -26.30
C ILE A 6 38.85 73.29 -26.04
N PHE A 7 39.77 73.31 -25.09
CA PHE A 7 40.59 72.11 -24.71
C PHE A 7 39.85 71.10 -23.90
N VAL A 8 38.84 71.49 -23.13
CA VAL A 8 38.04 70.55 -22.34
C VAL A 8 37.03 69.82 -23.19
N SER A 9 36.56 70.44 -24.30
CA SER A 9 35.61 69.82 -25.24
C SER A 9 36.26 68.74 -26.12
N LEU A 10 37.58 68.84 -26.39
CA LEU A 10 38.27 67.85 -27.23
C LEU A 10 38.74 66.60 -26.46
N LEU A 11 38.81 66.68 -25.13
CA LEU A 11 39.21 65.53 -24.28
C LEU A 11 38.01 64.62 -23.93
N PHE A 12 36.79 65.09 -24.11
CA PHE A 12 35.58 64.29 -23.81
C PHE A 12 35.05 63.46 -25.00
N THR A 13 35.55 63.70 -26.22
CA THR A 13 35.17 62.97 -27.43
C THR A 13 36.00 61.74 -27.73
N GLN A 14 37.07 61.46 -26.92
CA GLN A 14 37.90 60.25 -27.10
C GLN A 14 37.63 59.11 -26.12
N LEU A 15 36.68 59.26 -25.23
CA LEU A 15 36.31 58.23 -24.23
C LEU A 15 35.05 57.41 -24.62
N LEU A 16 34.50 57.62 -25.83
CA LEU A 16 33.34 56.88 -26.32
C LEU A 16 33.68 55.97 -27.54
N ALA A 17 34.96 55.77 -27.84
CA ALA A 17 35.42 54.82 -28.84
C ALA A 17 35.96 53.53 -28.18
N GLY A 18 35.17 52.92 -27.38
CA GLY A 18 35.59 51.67 -26.74
C GLY A 18 34.39 50.83 -26.33
N CYS A 19 34.04 49.88 -27.12
CA CYS A 19 33.14 48.75 -27.02
C CYS A 19 31.90 48.84 -27.95
N THR A 20 32.13 48.87 -29.23
CA THR A 20 31.27 48.13 -30.12
C THR A 20 31.83 46.71 -30.15
N GLY A 21 31.67 45.99 -29.04
CA GLY A 21 31.64 44.56 -29.14
C GLY A 21 30.45 44.25 -30.02
N VAL A 22 30.71 43.78 -31.22
CA VAL A 22 29.70 43.07 -32.03
C VAL A 22 29.24 41.96 -31.10
N LEU A 23 28.03 42.07 -30.56
CA LEU A 23 27.37 40.94 -29.97
C LEU A 23 27.19 39.99 -31.16
N GLU A 24 28.07 39.01 -31.28
CA GLU A 24 27.80 37.89 -32.19
C GLU A 24 26.49 37.31 -31.67
N GLU A 25 25.46 37.45 -32.52
CA GLU A 25 24.14 36.87 -32.24
C GLU A 25 24.35 35.34 -32.29
N THR A 26 24.36 34.71 -31.10
CA THR A 26 24.50 33.26 -31.04
C THR A 26 23.22 32.62 -31.56
N VAL A 27 23.35 31.73 -32.51
CA VAL A 27 22.23 30.97 -33.02
C VAL A 27 21.97 29.80 -32.05
N ASP A 28 20.81 29.82 -31.43
CA ASP A 28 20.43 28.75 -30.51
C ASP A 28 20.20 27.42 -31.25
N PRO A 29 20.63 26.30 -30.69
CA PRO A 29 20.31 24.98 -31.22
C PRO A 29 18.81 24.69 -31.11
N ARG A 30 18.36 23.61 -31.69
CA ARG A 30 17.00 23.06 -31.54
C ARG A 30 17.08 21.78 -30.77
N ALA A 31 16.47 21.74 -29.58
CA ALA A 31 16.34 20.53 -28.78
C ALA A 31 15.21 19.63 -29.26
N SER A 32 15.47 18.35 -29.40
CA SER A 32 14.48 17.30 -29.66
C SER A 32 14.64 16.19 -28.65
N LEU A 33 13.55 15.70 -28.05
CA LEU A 33 13.54 14.68 -27.05
C LEU A 33 12.42 13.67 -27.31
N THR A 34 12.79 12.42 -27.43
CA THR A 34 11.87 11.28 -27.53
C THR A 34 12.24 10.21 -26.51
N THR A 35 11.35 9.29 -26.25
CA THR A 35 11.60 8.12 -25.40
C THR A 35 11.59 6.86 -26.26
N ILE A 36 12.47 5.92 -25.90
CA ILE A 36 12.45 4.56 -26.44
C ILE A 36 11.74 3.67 -25.41
N GLY A 37 10.49 3.29 -25.73
CA GLY A 37 9.62 2.54 -24.83
C GLY A 37 8.47 3.39 -24.24
N PRO A 38 7.75 2.83 -23.27
CA PRO A 38 6.61 3.51 -22.65
C PRO A 38 7.04 4.69 -21.76
N THR A 39 6.15 5.63 -21.59
CA THR A 39 6.27 6.76 -20.64
C THR A 39 5.51 6.52 -19.35
N ASP A 40 4.66 5.49 -19.31
CA ASP A 40 3.99 4.97 -18.12
C ASP A 40 4.69 3.66 -17.75
N ILE A 41 5.38 3.65 -16.63
CA ILE A 41 6.29 2.58 -16.18
C ILE A 41 6.06 2.23 -14.71
N GLN A 42 6.60 1.11 -14.27
CA GLN A 42 6.60 0.74 -12.86
C GLN A 42 7.81 1.31 -12.12
N GLN A 43 7.66 1.58 -10.84
CA GLN A 43 8.78 1.97 -9.97
C GLN A 43 9.93 0.96 -10.07
N GLY A 44 11.15 1.50 -10.25
CA GLY A 44 12.34 0.69 -10.46
C GLY A 44 12.62 0.33 -11.93
N GLU A 45 11.75 0.68 -12.86
CA GLU A 45 12.01 0.52 -14.28
C GLU A 45 12.84 1.67 -14.86
N SER A 46 13.43 1.42 -16.01
CA SER A 46 14.31 2.38 -16.71
C SER A 46 13.68 2.85 -18.02
N VAL A 47 13.79 4.14 -18.28
CA VAL A 47 13.44 4.75 -19.55
C VAL A 47 14.71 5.16 -20.29
N THR A 48 14.76 4.90 -21.58
CA THR A 48 15.81 5.39 -22.46
C THR A 48 15.33 6.64 -23.21
N PHE A 49 16.13 7.69 -23.17
CA PHE A 49 15.86 8.98 -23.80
C PHE A 49 16.75 9.14 -25.02
N ASP A 50 16.15 9.61 -26.10
CA ASP A 50 16.78 9.86 -27.39
C ASP A 50 16.64 11.35 -27.78
N ALA A 51 17.77 12.00 -27.99
CA ALA A 51 17.88 13.38 -28.42
C ALA A 51 18.68 13.53 -29.72
N LEU A 52 18.82 12.46 -30.53
CA LEU A 52 19.62 12.48 -31.75
C LEU A 52 19.04 13.42 -32.85
N ASP A 53 17.74 13.68 -32.78
CA ASP A 53 17.08 14.64 -33.69
C ASP A 53 17.29 16.10 -33.27
N SER A 54 18.08 16.37 -32.26
CA SER A 54 18.50 17.73 -31.90
C SER A 54 19.48 18.27 -32.94
N ASP A 55 19.32 19.56 -33.32
CA ASP A 55 20.11 20.20 -34.36
C ASP A 55 20.82 21.45 -33.80
N ALA A 56 22.11 21.59 -34.08
CA ALA A 56 22.90 22.77 -33.70
C ALA A 56 22.51 24.01 -34.49
N ILE A 57 21.81 23.89 -35.64
CA ILE A 57 21.51 24.91 -36.66
C ILE A 57 22.80 25.50 -37.24
N GLU A 58 23.70 26.00 -36.40
CA GLU A 58 25.06 26.40 -36.74
C GLU A 58 26.05 25.79 -35.77
N GLY A 59 27.22 25.37 -36.24
CA GLY A 59 28.24 24.73 -35.44
C GLY A 59 27.95 23.27 -35.09
N VAL A 60 28.24 22.85 -33.88
CA VAL A 60 28.05 21.46 -33.36
C VAL A 60 27.47 21.50 -31.98
N ILE A 61 26.64 20.49 -31.64
CA ILE A 61 26.20 20.26 -30.24
C ILE A 61 27.40 19.78 -29.44
N THR A 62 27.64 20.44 -28.33
CA THR A 62 28.75 20.12 -27.40
C THR A 62 28.29 19.38 -26.15
N ALA A 63 27.03 19.56 -25.72
CA ALA A 63 26.50 18.92 -24.51
C ALA A 63 25.00 18.71 -24.57
N PHE A 64 24.57 17.57 -24.02
CA PHE A 64 23.19 17.23 -23.69
C PHE A 64 23.09 17.17 -22.17
N ASN A 65 22.36 18.12 -21.57
CA ASN A 65 22.17 18.19 -20.12
C ASN A 65 20.77 17.67 -19.80
N TRP A 66 20.73 16.62 -19.02
CA TRP A 66 19.53 15.90 -18.64
C TRP A 66 19.19 16.19 -17.17
N ASP A 67 17.95 16.62 -16.93
CA ASP A 67 17.36 16.74 -15.59
C ASP A 67 16.13 15.80 -15.56
N PHE A 68 16.21 14.72 -14.78
CA PHE A 68 15.16 13.69 -14.80
C PHE A 68 13.93 14.05 -13.95
N GLY A 69 13.98 15.18 -13.24
CA GLY A 69 12.85 15.67 -12.44
C GLY A 69 12.71 14.99 -11.07
N ASP A 70 13.46 13.93 -10.80
CA ASP A 70 13.52 13.20 -9.52
C ASP A 70 14.63 13.71 -8.59
N GLY A 71 15.33 14.76 -9.00
CA GLY A 71 16.49 15.34 -8.31
C GLY A 71 17.83 14.88 -8.87
N THR A 72 17.85 13.96 -9.83
CA THR A 72 19.06 13.48 -10.49
C THR A 72 19.27 14.19 -11.82
N LYS A 73 20.55 14.39 -12.19
CA LYS A 73 20.96 15.05 -13.42
C LYS A 73 22.18 14.38 -13.99
N THR A 74 22.32 14.42 -15.31
CA THR A 74 23.54 13.97 -15.99
C THR A 74 23.82 14.82 -17.22
N THR A 75 25.06 14.79 -17.71
CA THR A 75 25.48 15.43 -18.95
C THR A 75 26.17 14.40 -19.82
N THR A 76 25.78 14.34 -21.09
CA THR A 76 26.37 13.47 -22.10
C THR A 76 26.86 14.29 -23.29
N VAL A 77 27.85 13.75 -24.01
CA VAL A 77 28.30 14.30 -25.30
C VAL A 77 27.54 13.68 -26.47
N GLY A 78 26.89 12.55 -26.23
CA GLY A 78 25.99 11.87 -27.18
C GLY A 78 24.52 12.09 -26.80
N GLY A 79 23.61 12.02 -27.80
CA GLY A 79 22.20 12.27 -27.67
C GLY A 79 21.40 11.14 -26.99
N PHE A 80 22.03 10.18 -26.33
CA PHE A 80 21.36 9.08 -25.63
C PHE A 80 21.68 9.04 -24.14
N THR A 81 20.69 8.72 -23.32
CA THR A 81 20.85 8.35 -21.92
C THR A 81 19.73 7.41 -21.48
N SER A 82 19.96 6.69 -20.39
CA SER A 82 18.94 5.89 -19.73
C SER A 82 18.89 6.25 -18.24
N HIS A 83 17.70 6.27 -17.67
CA HIS A 83 17.51 6.59 -16.27
C HIS A 83 16.50 5.63 -15.64
N GLN A 84 16.79 5.18 -14.40
CA GLN A 84 15.92 4.33 -13.59
C GLN A 84 15.21 5.18 -12.55
N PHE A 85 13.87 5.14 -12.54
CA PHE A 85 13.06 5.88 -11.58
C PHE A 85 12.78 5.04 -10.34
N MET A 86 13.43 5.40 -9.22
CA MET A 86 13.33 4.67 -7.95
C MET A 86 12.17 5.14 -7.06
N LYS A 87 11.40 6.11 -7.49
CA LYS A 87 10.22 6.62 -6.78
C LYS A 87 9.05 6.69 -7.74
N SER A 88 7.87 6.46 -7.22
CA SER A 88 6.64 6.64 -7.93
C SER A 88 6.23 8.11 -8.07
N GLY A 89 5.35 8.42 -9.01
CA GLY A 89 4.85 9.75 -9.28
C GLY A 89 5.08 10.24 -10.72
N GLN A 90 4.97 11.55 -10.92
CA GLN A 90 5.12 12.18 -12.24
C GLN A 90 6.40 12.99 -12.30
N PHE A 91 7.26 12.68 -13.28
CA PHE A 91 8.55 13.31 -13.47
C PHE A 91 8.62 14.03 -14.82
N ASN A 92 8.89 15.33 -14.78
CA ASN A 92 9.09 16.10 -15.99
C ASN A 92 10.57 16.07 -16.36
N VAL A 93 10.94 15.19 -17.29
CA VAL A 93 12.32 15.05 -17.78
C VAL A 93 12.63 16.17 -18.74
N LYS A 94 13.62 17.00 -18.40
CA LYS A 94 14.07 18.14 -19.21
C LYS A 94 15.43 17.86 -19.82
N LEU A 95 15.50 18.03 -21.13
CA LEU A 95 16.73 18.09 -21.90
C LEU A 95 17.10 19.56 -22.19
N THR A 96 18.35 19.93 -21.98
CA THR A 96 18.93 21.18 -22.46
C THR A 96 20.12 20.86 -23.36
N VAL A 97 20.08 21.31 -24.58
CA VAL A 97 21.13 21.13 -25.60
C VAL A 97 21.93 22.41 -25.69
N THR A 98 23.25 22.30 -25.78
CA THR A 98 24.16 23.44 -25.92
C THR A 98 25.08 23.27 -27.14
N ASN A 99 25.28 24.30 -27.93
CA ASN A 99 26.19 24.29 -29.06
C ASN A 99 27.58 24.91 -28.70
N ASP A 100 28.51 24.86 -29.62
CA ASP A 100 29.86 25.39 -29.46
C ASP A 100 29.95 26.93 -29.52
N GLN A 101 28.85 27.60 -29.86
CA GLN A 101 28.72 29.07 -29.84
C GLN A 101 28.13 29.57 -28.51
N GLY A 102 27.76 28.67 -27.58
CA GLY A 102 27.19 28.99 -26.30
C GLY A 102 25.69 29.21 -26.30
N GLY A 103 25.04 29.02 -27.45
CA GLY A 103 23.57 28.97 -27.57
C GLY A 103 23.00 27.72 -26.91
N SER A 104 21.77 27.77 -26.40
CA SER A 104 21.11 26.64 -25.79
C SER A 104 19.61 26.66 -25.98
N ASP A 105 19.00 25.46 -26.12
CA ASP A 105 17.56 25.27 -26.17
C ASP A 105 17.16 24.08 -25.28
N SER A 106 15.90 24.02 -24.87
CA SER A 106 15.43 22.97 -24.01
C SER A 106 14.03 22.49 -24.33
N THR A 107 13.82 21.20 -24.15
CA THR A 107 12.52 20.54 -24.30
C THR A 107 12.29 19.59 -23.12
N SER A 108 11.06 19.11 -22.93
CA SER A 108 10.75 18.17 -21.86
C SER A 108 9.71 17.14 -22.26
N THR A 109 9.73 16.02 -21.55
CA THR A 109 8.72 14.96 -21.63
C THR A 109 8.29 14.54 -20.25
N LEU A 110 7.06 14.08 -20.10
CA LEU A 110 6.51 13.59 -18.86
C LEU A 110 6.65 12.06 -18.78
N ILE A 111 7.19 11.58 -17.67
CA ILE A 111 7.22 10.16 -17.32
C ILE A 111 6.32 9.97 -16.11
N LYS A 112 5.44 8.98 -16.19
CA LYS A 112 4.62 8.54 -15.08
C LYS A 112 5.16 7.21 -14.56
N VAL A 113 5.38 7.16 -13.27
CA VAL A 113 5.93 6.00 -12.58
C VAL A 113 4.92 5.51 -11.56
N ASN A 114 4.36 4.35 -11.81
CA ASN A 114 3.41 3.71 -10.92
C ASN A 114 4.15 3.05 -9.74
N GLY A 115 3.67 3.28 -8.53
CA GLY A 115 4.07 2.59 -7.31
C GLY A 115 3.09 1.48 -6.98
N ALA A 116 3.57 0.33 -6.52
CA ALA A 116 2.67 -0.72 -6.07
C ALA A 116 1.92 -0.29 -4.79
N PRO A 117 0.69 -0.82 -4.56
CA PRO A 117 -0.07 -0.56 -3.34
C PRO A 117 0.69 -0.93 -2.07
N GLU A 118 0.48 -0.17 -1.00
CA GLU A 118 0.97 -0.50 0.34
C GLU A 118 -0.18 -1.10 1.17
N ILE A 119 -0.09 -2.41 1.45
CA ILE A 119 -1.11 -3.16 2.19
C ILE A 119 -1.01 -2.83 3.68
N ASN A 120 -2.15 -2.61 4.32
CA ASN A 120 -2.28 -2.46 5.76
C ASN A 120 -3.53 -3.21 6.24
N ILE A 121 -3.32 -4.36 6.89
CA ILE A 121 -4.39 -5.21 7.43
C ILE A 121 -4.44 -5.03 8.95
N SER A 122 -5.60 -4.65 9.48
CA SER A 122 -5.88 -4.66 10.92
C SER A 122 -6.61 -5.93 11.30
N ILE A 123 -6.05 -6.69 12.25
CA ILE A 123 -6.58 -7.95 12.79
C ILE A 123 -6.67 -7.81 14.31
N PRO A 124 -7.75 -8.29 14.97
CA PRO A 124 -7.84 -8.29 16.42
C PRO A 124 -6.73 -9.11 17.11
N ASP A 125 -6.16 -8.59 18.21
CA ASP A 125 -5.09 -9.24 18.95
C ASP A 125 -5.51 -10.57 19.62
N VAL A 126 -6.78 -10.68 20.00
CA VAL A 126 -7.35 -11.86 20.68
C VAL A 126 -8.60 -12.29 19.95
N VAL A 127 -8.58 -13.52 19.47
CA VAL A 127 -9.68 -14.17 18.75
C VAL A 127 -10.02 -15.48 19.46
N ARG A 128 -11.30 -15.78 19.63
CA ARG A 128 -11.77 -17.01 20.26
C ARG A 128 -12.78 -17.73 19.38
N SER A 129 -12.88 -19.04 19.55
CA SER A 129 -13.87 -19.84 18.81
C SER A 129 -15.28 -19.31 19.05
N GLY A 130 -16.04 -19.18 17.97
CA GLY A 130 -17.37 -18.56 17.95
C GLY A 130 -17.39 -17.05 17.79
N ASP A 131 -16.23 -16.37 17.66
CA ASP A 131 -16.19 -14.95 17.33
C ASP A 131 -16.47 -14.72 15.85
N ILE A 132 -16.98 -13.53 15.56
CA ILE A 132 -16.98 -12.98 14.20
C ILE A 132 -16.01 -11.81 14.23
N ILE A 133 -14.88 -11.96 13.58
CA ILE A 133 -13.83 -10.92 13.57
C ILE A 133 -13.93 -10.04 12.33
N LEU A 134 -13.48 -8.81 12.45
CA LEU A 134 -13.32 -7.90 11.35
C LEU A 134 -11.87 -7.89 10.89
N LEU A 135 -11.63 -8.21 9.62
CA LEU A 135 -10.39 -7.94 8.90
C LEU A 135 -10.59 -6.60 8.18
N ASP A 136 -9.79 -5.60 8.54
CA ASP A 136 -9.94 -4.24 8.02
C ASP A 136 -8.68 -3.83 7.25
N ALA A 137 -8.81 -3.69 5.93
CA ALA A 137 -7.77 -3.23 5.03
C ALA A 137 -8.01 -1.79 4.51
N SER A 138 -8.93 -1.02 5.12
CA SER A 138 -9.29 0.33 4.67
C SER A 138 -8.17 1.37 4.81
N ASN A 139 -7.06 1.02 5.47
CA ASN A 139 -5.85 1.83 5.53
C ASN A 139 -4.81 1.45 4.46
N THR A 140 -5.11 0.49 3.60
CA THR A 140 -4.32 0.18 2.40
C THR A 140 -4.43 1.36 1.44
N TYR A 141 -3.32 1.78 0.87
CA TYR A 141 -3.31 2.92 -0.02
C TYR A 141 -2.41 2.70 -1.23
N ASP A 142 -2.71 3.43 -2.28
CA ASP A 142 -1.88 3.58 -3.48
C ASP A 142 -1.06 4.88 -3.38
N PRO A 143 0.25 4.86 -3.68
CA PRO A 143 1.10 6.05 -3.62
C PRO A 143 0.63 7.20 -4.52
N GLU A 144 0.00 6.91 -5.65
CA GLU A 144 -0.55 7.87 -6.61
C GLU A 144 -2.04 8.18 -6.36
N ASN A 145 -2.65 7.58 -5.33
CA ASN A 145 -4.07 7.64 -4.99
C ASN A 145 -4.98 7.03 -6.05
N GLY A 146 -4.52 5.98 -6.70
CA GLY A 146 -5.29 5.15 -7.62
C GLY A 146 -6.43 4.40 -6.94
N VAL A 147 -7.28 3.79 -7.75
CA VAL A 147 -8.40 2.96 -7.26
C VAL A 147 -7.89 1.54 -7.02
N LEU A 148 -8.03 1.07 -5.79
CA LEU A 148 -7.60 -0.26 -5.39
C LEU A 148 -8.72 -1.29 -5.56
N LYS A 149 -8.34 -2.49 -5.95
CA LYS A 149 -9.17 -3.70 -5.94
C LYS A 149 -8.60 -4.68 -4.94
N PHE A 150 -9.49 -5.22 -4.11
CA PHE A 150 -9.15 -6.18 -3.08
C PHE A 150 -9.57 -7.58 -3.49
N ALA A 151 -8.79 -8.58 -3.13
CA ALA A 151 -9.12 -9.98 -3.27
C ALA A 151 -8.62 -10.72 -2.03
N TRP A 152 -9.54 -11.20 -1.20
CA TRP A 152 -9.27 -11.96 0.00
C TRP A 152 -9.42 -13.45 -0.27
N ASP A 153 -8.42 -14.21 0.10
CA ASP A 153 -8.49 -15.63 0.38
C ASP A 153 -8.46 -15.78 1.91
N LEU A 154 -9.59 -16.14 2.50
CA LEU A 154 -9.79 -16.11 3.94
C LEU A 154 -9.32 -17.37 4.65
N ASN A 155 -9.17 -18.47 3.92
CA ASN A 155 -8.79 -19.76 4.51
C ASN A 155 -8.12 -20.70 3.49
N PHE A 156 -6.81 -20.82 3.57
CA PHE A 156 -6.01 -21.72 2.73
C PHE A 156 -6.34 -23.22 2.86
N MET A 157 -7.27 -23.59 3.72
CA MET A 157 -7.72 -24.96 3.88
C MET A 157 -9.02 -25.27 3.12
N GLU A 158 -9.65 -24.26 2.55
CA GLU A 158 -10.89 -24.36 1.76
C GLU A 158 -10.60 -24.06 0.30
N ASP A 159 -11.22 -24.80 -0.59
CA ASP A 159 -11.21 -24.58 -2.03
C ASP A 159 -12.63 -24.10 -2.38
N SER A 160 -12.82 -22.79 -2.36
CA SER A 160 -14.15 -22.19 -2.48
C SER A 160 -14.64 -22.12 -3.91
N ASP A 161 -13.74 -22.13 -4.90
CA ASP A 161 -14.08 -22.11 -6.33
C ASP A 161 -14.04 -23.52 -7.00
N GLY A 162 -13.44 -24.49 -6.32
CA GLY A 162 -13.44 -25.91 -6.73
C GLY A 162 -12.41 -26.24 -7.84
N ASP A 163 -11.40 -25.41 -8.04
CA ASP A 163 -10.38 -25.60 -9.07
C ASP A 163 -9.23 -26.53 -8.61
N GLY A 164 -9.12 -26.84 -7.32
CA GLY A 164 -8.14 -27.72 -6.69
C GLY A 164 -6.92 -26.97 -6.13
N ASP A 165 -6.90 -25.64 -6.18
CA ASP A 165 -5.87 -24.80 -5.55
C ASP A 165 -6.50 -23.91 -4.47
N THR A 166 -6.33 -24.28 -3.23
CA THR A 166 -6.90 -23.57 -2.05
C THR A 166 -6.20 -22.25 -1.72
N ARG A 167 -5.32 -21.72 -2.55
CA ARG A 167 -4.55 -20.49 -2.29
C ARG A 167 -4.76 -19.40 -3.31
N ASN A 168 -5.65 -19.60 -4.24
CA ASN A 168 -5.99 -18.63 -5.27
C ASN A 168 -7.46 -18.22 -5.22
N ASP A 169 -8.18 -18.70 -4.22
CA ASP A 169 -9.61 -18.42 -4.02
C ASP A 169 -9.86 -16.93 -3.73
N VAL A 170 -10.99 -16.41 -4.22
CA VAL A 170 -11.44 -15.06 -3.89
C VAL A 170 -12.76 -15.16 -3.13
N ASP A 171 -12.65 -15.14 -1.80
CA ASP A 171 -13.80 -15.20 -0.90
C ASP A 171 -14.50 -13.86 -0.74
N SER A 172 -13.76 -12.76 -0.86
CA SER A 172 -14.31 -11.40 -0.80
C SER A 172 -13.46 -10.39 -1.57
N THR A 173 -14.13 -9.33 -2.04
CA THR A 173 -13.50 -8.17 -2.70
C THR A 173 -13.73 -6.86 -1.94
N ASP A 174 -14.26 -6.93 -0.73
CA ASP A 174 -14.51 -5.76 0.09
C ASP A 174 -13.25 -5.32 0.85
N GLU A 175 -13.12 -4.01 1.14
CA GLU A 175 -12.04 -3.48 1.99
C GLU A 175 -12.11 -4.02 3.43
N ARG A 176 -13.30 -4.44 3.87
CA ARG A 176 -13.59 -4.93 5.22
C ARG A 176 -14.37 -6.22 5.14
N VAL A 177 -13.86 -7.25 5.79
CA VAL A 177 -14.45 -8.58 5.74
C VAL A 177 -14.71 -9.10 7.13
N TYR A 178 -15.89 -9.69 7.35
CA TYR A 178 -16.23 -10.38 8.58
C TYR A 178 -15.94 -11.87 8.43
N LEU A 179 -15.02 -12.38 9.24
CA LEU A 179 -14.62 -13.79 9.25
C LEU A 179 -15.15 -14.48 10.51
N PRO A 180 -16.07 -15.46 10.39
CA PRO A 180 -16.48 -16.30 11.51
C PRO A 180 -15.38 -17.29 11.88
N THR A 181 -15.11 -17.42 13.19
CA THR A 181 -14.12 -18.35 13.74
C THR A 181 -14.81 -19.48 14.49
N GLU A 182 -15.14 -20.56 13.81
CA GLU A 182 -15.97 -21.63 14.39
C GLU A 182 -15.19 -22.53 15.36
N THR A 183 -13.95 -22.84 15.05
CA THR A 183 -13.11 -23.76 15.83
C THR A 183 -11.82 -23.07 16.29
N SER A 184 -11.24 -23.57 17.38
CA SER A 184 -9.90 -23.15 17.82
C SER A 184 -8.81 -23.72 16.90
N GLY A 185 -7.74 -22.96 16.72
CA GLY A 185 -6.62 -23.31 15.85
C GLY A 185 -6.10 -22.12 15.09
N SER A 186 -5.31 -22.36 14.05
CA SER A 186 -4.74 -21.31 13.21
C SER A 186 -5.49 -21.21 11.88
N ILE A 187 -5.95 -20.02 11.54
CA ILE A 187 -6.49 -19.68 10.22
C ILE A 187 -5.41 -18.92 9.47
N MET A 188 -5.13 -19.33 8.24
CA MET A 188 -4.18 -18.67 7.35
C MET A 188 -4.89 -18.25 6.07
N GLY A 189 -4.61 -17.05 5.61
CA GLY A 189 -5.18 -16.50 4.39
C GLY A 189 -4.27 -15.44 3.78
N SER A 190 -4.76 -14.77 2.73
CA SER A 190 -4.05 -13.68 2.08
C SER A 190 -5.00 -12.56 1.63
N LEU A 191 -4.43 -11.39 1.48
CA LEU A 191 -5.02 -10.27 0.79
C LEU A 191 -4.14 -9.92 -0.40
N THR A 192 -4.74 -9.92 -1.59
CA THR A 192 -4.13 -9.39 -2.81
C THR A 192 -4.79 -8.07 -3.17
N VAL A 193 -3.97 -7.06 -3.47
CA VAL A 193 -4.43 -5.71 -3.86
C VAL A 193 -3.83 -5.35 -5.21
N ASP A 194 -4.68 -4.88 -6.13
CA ASP A 194 -4.36 -4.48 -7.51
C ASP A 194 -4.78 -3.02 -7.72
N ASP A 195 -3.83 -2.17 -8.15
CA ASP A 195 -4.07 -0.75 -8.49
C ASP A 195 -4.66 -0.54 -9.90
N SER A 196 -4.78 -1.60 -10.69
CA SER A 196 -5.20 -1.56 -12.10
C SER A 196 -4.24 -0.82 -13.04
N GLU A 197 -3.07 -0.40 -12.55
CA GLU A 197 -2.01 0.27 -13.32
C GLU A 197 -0.75 -0.60 -13.43
N GLY A 198 -0.84 -1.87 -12.96
CA GLY A 198 0.21 -2.89 -13.04
C GLY A 198 0.90 -3.21 -11.73
N GLY A 199 0.57 -2.50 -10.66
CA GLY A 199 1.02 -2.81 -9.31
C GLY A 199 0.08 -3.84 -8.65
N VAL A 200 0.60 -5.04 -8.37
CA VAL A 200 -0.12 -6.08 -7.63
C VAL A 200 0.73 -6.54 -6.47
N VAL A 201 0.17 -6.49 -5.27
CA VAL A 201 0.84 -6.93 -4.04
C VAL A 201 -0.05 -7.92 -3.30
N SER A 202 0.55 -8.95 -2.73
CA SER A 202 -0.14 -9.93 -1.88
C SER A 202 0.56 -10.04 -0.54
N GLU A 203 -0.22 -10.02 0.54
CA GLU A 203 0.25 -10.20 1.91
C GLU A 203 -0.54 -11.32 2.59
N GLN A 204 0.18 -12.24 3.26
CA GLN A 204 -0.43 -13.33 4.02
C GLN A 204 -0.66 -12.91 5.47
N PHE A 205 -1.74 -13.42 6.04
CA PHE A 205 -2.05 -13.25 7.45
C PHE A 205 -2.25 -14.60 8.15
N SER A 206 -2.08 -14.61 9.46
CA SER A 206 -2.34 -15.76 10.32
C SER A 206 -3.06 -15.31 11.58
N ILE A 207 -4.11 -16.01 11.95
CA ILE A 207 -4.97 -15.72 13.10
C ILE A 207 -4.99 -16.93 14.01
N GLU A 208 -4.56 -16.75 15.25
CA GLU A 208 -4.65 -17.78 16.27
C GLU A 208 -5.98 -17.69 17.02
N VAL A 209 -6.86 -18.66 16.78
CA VAL A 209 -8.17 -18.74 17.42
C VAL A 209 -8.05 -19.55 18.71
N GLN A 210 -8.23 -18.89 19.84
CA GLN A 210 -8.18 -19.51 21.16
C GLN A 210 -9.49 -20.20 21.49
N PRO A 211 -9.47 -21.32 22.23
CA PRO A 211 -10.69 -21.93 22.73
C PRO A 211 -11.35 -21.07 23.83
N ARG A 212 -12.67 -21.16 23.94
CA ARG A 212 -13.42 -20.49 25.03
C ARG A 212 -13.49 -21.35 26.26
N ARG A 213 -13.36 -20.71 27.42
CA ARG A 213 -13.58 -21.35 28.72
C ARG A 213 -14.91 -20.88 29.29
N TYR A 214 -15.72 -21.85 29.71
CA TYR A 214 -17.00 -21.61 30.35
C TYR A 214 -16.98 -22.17 31.78
N LYS A 215 -17.50 -21.38 32.73
CA LYS A 215 -17.72 -21.82 34.08
C LYS A 215 -19.21 -22.08 34.30
N VAL A 216 -19.55 -23.34 34.54
CA VAL A 216 -20.91 -23.74 34.87
C VAL A 216 -21.01 -23.99 36.38
N SER A 217 -21.86 -23.24 37.04
CA SER A 217 -22.13 -23.40 38.46
C SER A 217 -23.58 -23.84 38.68
N TRP A 218 -23.75 -24.93 39.40
CA TRP A 218 -25.05 -25.44 39.74
C TRP A 218 -25.27 -25.21 41.25
N VAL A 219 -26.37 -24.58 41.61
CA VAL A 219 -26.75 -24.35 43.03
C VAL A 219 -28.02 -25.12 43.31
N GLN A 220 -27.95 -26.05 44.25
CA GLN A 220 -29.11 -26.76 44.77
C GLN A 220 -29.20 -26.47 46.27
N ASP A 221 -30.39 -26.57 46.87
CA ASP A 221 -30.71 -26.11 48.24
C ASP A 221 -29.66 -26.41 49.36
N THR A 222 -28.89 -27.47 49.21
CA THR A 222 -27.83 -27.85 50.15
C THR A 222 -26.56 -28.34 49.46
N LEU A 223 -26.56 -28.50 48.17
CA LEU A 223 -25.43 -29.01 47.41
C LEU A 223 -25.15 -28.04 46.27
N LYS A 224 -23.90 -27.58 46.21
CA LYS A 224 -23.39 -26.77 45.13
C LYS A 224 -22.37 -27.57 44.34
N TRP A 225 -22.57 -27.66 43.05
CA TRP A 225 -21.59 -28.21 42.14
C TRP A 225 -21.09 -27.07 41.25
N ASP A 226 -19.79 -26.87 41.24
CA ASP A 226 -19.11 -25.94 40.36
C ASP A 226 -18.31 -26.75 39.35
N TYR A 227 -18.51 -26.46 38.08
CA TYR A 227 -17.78 -27.04 36.98
C TYR A 227 -17.11 -25.91 36.22
N ASP A 228 -15.87 -26.11 35.81
CA ASP A 228 -15.08 -25.19 35.02
C ASP A 228 -14.54 -25.98 33.82
N GLU A 229 -15.27 -25.94 32.72
CA GLU A 229 -15.00 -26.77 31.58
C GLU A 229 -14.77 -25.90 30.33
N TYR A 230 -14.04 -26.47 29.45
CA TYR A 230 -13.68 -25.89 28.15
C TYR A 230 -14.53 -26.51 27.07
N LEU A 231 -15.28 -25.67 26.32
CA LEU A 231 -16.09 -26.13 25.19
C LEU A 231 -15.74 -25.32 23.94
N GLU A 232 -15.49 -26.00 22.85
CA GLU A 232 -15.44 -25.39 21.53
C GLU A 232 -16.84 -25.22 20.94
N GLN A 233 -16.96 -24.40 19.90
CA GLN A 233 -18.25 -24.20 19.24
C GLN A 233 -18.77 -25.53 18.66
N GLY A 234 -20.03 -25.83 18.95
CA GLY A 234 -20.64 -27.08 18.53
C GLY A 234 -20.39 -28.26 19.46
N GLU A 235 -19.55 -28.11 20.49
CA GLU A 235 -19.37 -29.13 21.49
C GLU A 235 -20.48 -29.11 22.54
N THR A 236 -20.75 -30.28 23.12
CA THR A 236 -21.71 -30.46 24.21
C THR A 236 -21.01 -31.04 25.41
N TRP A 237 -21.21 -30.40 26.56
CA TRP A 237 -20.82 -30.95 27.84
C TRP A 237 -22.04 -31.50 28.55
N SER A 238 -21.90 -32.65 29.13
CA SER A 238 -22.96 -33.28 29.94
C SER A 238 -22.37 -33.86 31.24
N GLN A 239 -23.05 -33.63 32.34
CA GLN A 239 -22.66 -34.16 33.64
C GLN A 239 -23.88 -34.71 34.37
N ASN A 240 -23.76 -35.94 34.85
CA ASN A 240 -24.77 -36.51 35.71
C ASN A 240 -24.54 -36.06 37.17
N MET A 241 -25.56 -35.45 37.73
CA MET A 241 -25.55 -35.03 39.12
C MET A 241 -26.49 -35.91 39.93
N THR A 242 -25.94 -36.59 40.95
CA THR A 242 -26.71 -37.44 41.80
C THR A 242 -26.92 -36.75 43.15
N PRO A 243 -28.12 -36.33 43.53
CA PRO A 243 -28.38 -35.59 44.76
C PRO A 243 -28.28 -36.47 46.03
N GLY A 244 -28.02 -37.75 45.85
CA GLY A 244 -27.90 -38.73 46.94
C GLY A 244 -29.09 -39.69 46.96
N MET A 245 -28.88 -40.86 47.57
CA MET A 245 -29.96 -41.88 47.66
C MET A 245 -31.14 -41.39 48.52
N GLY A 246 -32.33 -41.42 47.95
CA GLY A 246 -33.56 -41.06 48.65
C GLY A 246 -33.87 -39.56 48.71
N VAL A 247 -33.14 -38.74 48.01
CA VAL A 247 -33.37 -37.27 47.93
C VAL A 247 -34.22 -36.95 46.72
N ARG A 248 -35.30 -36.21 46.93
CA ARG A 248 -36.15 -35.70 45.88
C ARG A 248 -35.75 -34.28 45.48
N ILE A 249 -35.49 -34.04 44.20
CA ILE A 249 -35.24 -32.69 43.70
C ILE A 249 -36.59 -31.95 43.72
N LEU A 250 -36.67 -30.88 44.55
CA LEU A 250 -37.87 -30.03 44.64
C LEU A 250 -37.74 -28.78 43.74
N ALA A 251 -36.54 -28.27 43.61
CA ALA A 251 -36.22 -27.13 42.73
C ALA A 251 -34.73 -27.18 42.39
N TYR A 252 -34.34 -26.55 41.33
CA TYR A 252 -32.95 -26.31 40.95
C TYR A 252 -32.79 -24.89 40.46
N ASP A 253 -31.61 -24.33 40.70
CA ASP A 253 -31.17 -23.08 40.11
C ASP A 253 -29.83 -23.35 39.43
N ALA A 254 -29.76 -23.06 38.14
CA ALA A 254 -28.58 -23.23 37.33
C ALA A 254 -28.12 -21.88 36.82
N GLN A 255 -26.91 -21.51 37.18
CA GLN A 255 -26.29 -20.26 36.69
C GLN A 255 -25.14 -20.61 35.76
N LEU A 256 -25.31 -20.20 34.51
CA LEU A 256 -24.24 -20.21 33.50
C LEU A 256 -23.52 -18.87 33.54
N GLN A 257 -22.28 -18.87 33.99
CA GLN A 257 -21.42 -17.69 33.91
C GLN A 257 -20.41 -17.91 32.82
N LEU A 258 -20.48 -17.03 31.81
CA LEU A 258 -19.57 -17.01 30.69
C LEU A 258 -18.52 -15.95 30.93
N ASP A 259 -17.26 -16.24 30.59
CA ASP A 259 -16.24 -15.21 30.50
C ASP A 259 -16.53 -14.37 29.27
N GLN A 260 -16.91 -13.10 29.49
CA GLN A 260 -17.27 -12.19 28.41
C GLN A 260 -16.04 -11.56 27.78
N ASP A 261 -15.93 -11.65 26.46
CA ASP A 261 -15.10 -10.74 25.68
C ASP A 261 -15.82 -9.41 25.51
N LEU A 262 -15.14 -8.32 25.83
CA LEU A 262 -15.71 -6.96 25.88
C LEU A 262 -16.14 -6.39 24.51
N PHE A 263 -15.89 -7.07 23.40
CA PHE A 263 -16.04 -6.50 22.05
C PHE A 263 -16.80 -7.36 21.03
N MET A 264 -17.45 -8.45 21.43
CA MET A 264 -18.08 -9.39 20.49
C MET A 264 -19.59 -9.58 20.74
N PRO A 265 -20.37 -9.97 19.71
CA PRO A 265 -21.77 -10.30 19.87
C PRO A 265 -21.94 -11.47 20.88
N PRO A 266 -23.04 -11.50 21.64
CA PRO A 266 -23.25 -12.52 22.66
C PRO A 266 -23.34 -13.92 22.05
N ASP A 267 -22.65 -14.87 22.64
CA ASP A 267 -22.75 -16.26 22.29
C ASP A 267 -24.16 -16.83 22.61
N ASN A 268 -24.63 -17.70 21.74
CA ASN A 268 -25.89 -18.42 21.95
C ASN A 268 -25.60 -19.77 22.61
N PHE A 269 -25.97 -19.91 23.89
CA PHE A 269 -25.89 -21.17 24.60
C PHE A 269 -27.27 -21.74 24.80
N THR A 270 -27.37 -23.06 24.69
CA THR A 270 -28.55 -23.79 25.08
C THR A 270 -28.21 -24.64 26.29
N LEU A 271 -28.78 -24.29 27.46
CA LEU A 271 -28.72 -25.11 28.65
C LEU A 271 -29.94 -26.01 28.67
N SER A 272 -29.70 -27.32 28.65
CA SER A 272 -30.75 -28.33 28.78
C SER A 272 -30.54 -29.13 30.05
N LEU A 273 -31.58 -29.22 30.87
CA LEU A 273 -31.60 -30.08 32.02
C LEU A 273 -32.61 -31.22 31.77
N ASN A 274 -32.11 -32.44 31.83
CA ASN A 274 -32.94 -33.66 31.75
C ASN A 274 -33.00 -34.34 33.12
N ILE A 275 -34.19 -34.54 33.64
CA ILE A 275 -34.40 -35.34 34.83
C ILE A 275 -34.63 -36.78 34.35
N ILE A 276 -33.78 -37.68 34.83
CA ILE A 276 -33.92 -39.12 34.59
C ILE A 276 -34.62 -39.68 35.83
N ASP A 277 -35.86 -40.06 35.68
CA ASP A 277 -36.58 -40.85 36.71
C ASP A 277 -36.18 -42.32 36.51
N ASP A 278 -35.63 -42.93 37.55
CA ASP A 278 -35.40 -44.41 37.63
C ASP A 278 -36.69 -45.15 37.93
#